data_90476240a50cef4c74611cbf48b3cba4
#
_entry.id   90476240a50cef4c74611cbf48b3cba4
#
_cell.length_a   1.000
_cell.length_b   1.000
_cell.length_c   1.000
_cell.angle_alpha   90.00
_cell.angle_beta   90.00
_cell.angle_gamma   90.00
#
_symmetry.space_group_name_H-M   'P 1'
#
loop_
_entity.id
_entity.type
_entity.pdbx_description
1 polymer ?
#
loop_
_entity_poly.entity_id
_entity_poly.type
_entity_poly.pdbx_seq_one_letter_code
_entity_poly.pdbx_strand_id
1 'polypeptide(L)'
;TGTAGKSGAFSVKIPAQKAGQVLHVAASGYQAEASLRIVVEKAPKNPSVKRITNKDTAVSGKTAAGYTIKVKNASKKVIAQGKADASGAFKVKINKQKEYAVLYVSASADDHRESGDVKMTVADVIPPGAPKVDPVSDKSTVIHGKTEANAQVSAKVKGKTIAAGKANGKGEYKLNISRQKAGTVISVTAKDKAGNASKAKAVTVLDKTPPPAPKVNTVTNKSTAVKGKAEANAAITVKAGKKTLGTGKADKKGAFSVKIKKQKANTVLAVTAKDKAGNTSKASKLKVKKAK
;
A
#
# COMPACT_ATOMS: atom_id res chain seq x y z
N THR A 1 37.66 -43.46 30.21
CA THR A 1 39.12 -43.47 30.04
C THR A 1 39.44 -43.29 28.54
N GLY A 2 40.59 -42.78 28.24
CA GLY A 2 41.14 -42.61 26.90
C GLY A 2 42.67 -42.62 26.98
N THR A 3 43.34 -42.87 25.86
CA THR A 3 44.80 -42.88 25.77
C THR A 3 45.30 -41.65 25.03
N ALA A 4 46.36 -41.03 25.53
CA ALA A 4 46.99 -39.90 24.86
C ALA A 4 47.76 -40.39 23.62
N GLY A 5 47.68 -39.64 22.51
CA GLY A 5 48.46 -39.89 21.32
C GLY A 5 49.94 -39.53 21.51
N LYS A 6 50.78 -39.78 20.49
CA LYS A 6 52.24 -39.49 20.53
C LYS A 6 52.56 -38.01 20.82
N SER A 7 51.64 -37.07 20.51
CA SER A 7 51.74 -35.64 20.85
C SER A 7 51.31 -35.29 22.27
N GLY A 8 50.87 -36.25 23.08
CA GLY A 8 50.28 -36.04 24.42
C GLY A 8 48.79 -35.57 24.37
N ALA A 9 48.21 -35.36 23.16
CA ALA A 9 46.82 -34.98 23.03
C ALA A 9 45.89 -36.20 23.27
N PHE A 10 44.79 -35.98 24.00
CA PHE A 10 43.78 -37.01 24.24
C PHE A 10 42.36 -36.42 24.09
N SER A 11 41.41 -37.28 23.81
CA SER A 11 39.97 -36.93 23.78
C SER A 11 39.18 -38.06 24.47
N VAL A 12 38.39 -37.68 25.45
CA VAL A 12 37.52 -38.62 26.19
C VAL A 12 36.07 -38.18 26.02
N LYS A 13 35.24 -39.05 25.43
CA LYS A 13 33.79 -38.83 25.34
C LYS A 13 33.18 -39.06 26.72
N ILE A 14 32.42 -38.07 27.22
CA ILE A 14 31.69 -38.17 28.48
C ILE A 14 30.21 -37.84 28.21
N PRO A 15 29.27 -38.36 29.00
CA PRO A 15 27.87 -37.91 28.97
C PRO A 15 27.76 -36.42 29.26
N ALA A 16 26.65 -35.80 28.88
CA ALA A 16 26.36 -34.40 29.21
C ALA A 16 26.38 -34.20 30.73
N GLN A 17 27.07 -33.17 31.18
CA GLN A 17 27.29 -32.90 32.61
C GLN A 17 26.40 -31.72 33.07
N LYS A 18 25.96 -31.73 34.34
CA LYS A 18 25.21 -30.62 34.94
C LYS A 18 26.15 -29.47 35.32
N ALA A 19 25.69 -28.23 35.18
CA ALA A 19 26.42 -27.06 35.62
C ALA A 19 26.72 -27.14 37.14
N GLY A 20 27.92 -26.75 37.54
CA GLY A 20 28.43 -26.84 38.90
C GLY A 20 29.09 -28.18 39.22
N GLN A 21 29.01 -29.20 38.38
CA GLN A 21 29.66 -30.47 38.54
C GLN A 21 31.18 -30.30 38.37
N VAL A 22 31.95 -30.95 39.23
CA VAL A 22 33.41 -30.98 39.13
C VAL A 22 33.82 -32.28 38.47
N LEU A 23 34.60 -32.17 37.41
CA LEU A 23 35.24 -33.29 36.74
C LEU A 23 36.72 -33.33 37.13
N HIS A 24 37.19 -34.48 37.53
CA HIS A 24 38.60 -34.72 37.76
C HIS A 24 39.16 -35.50 36.59
N VAL A 25 40.14 -34.95 35.93
CA VAL A 25 40.89 -35.62 34.85
C VAL A 25 42.26 -35.96 35.43
N ALA A 26 42.55 -37.25 35.55
CA ALA A 26 43.84 -37.72 35.99
C ALA A 26 44.57 -38.42 34.83
N ALA A 27 45.83 -38.15 34.68
CA ALA A 27 46.71 -38.86 33.76
C ALA A 27 47.68 -39.69 34.63
N SER A 28 47.75 -40.99 34.33
CA SER A 28 48.71 -41.88 34.94
C SER A 28 49.70 -42.35 33.88
N GLY A 29 50.94 -42.38 34.19
CA GLY A 29 52.06 -42.82 33.33
C GLY A 29 53.32 -43.02 34.09
N TYR A 30 54.38 -43.38 33.41
CA TYR A 30 55.69 -43.85 34.00
C TYR A 30 56.36 -42.80 34.90
N GLN A 31 55.97 -42.59 36.12
CA GLN A 31 56.57 -41.77 37.18
C GLN A 31 55.89 -40.46 37.57
N ALA A 32 54.76 -40.10 37.04
CA ALA A 32 54.00 -38.91 37.50
C ALA A 32 52.49 -39.08 37.36
N GLU A 33 51.75 -38.75 38.40
CA GLU A 33 50.31 -38.53 38.34
C GLU A 33 50.03 -37.01 38.23
N ALA A 34 49.28 -36.58 37.23
CA ALA A 34 48.81 -35.23 37.15
C ALA A 34 47.29 -35.26 37.18
N SER A 35 46.70 -34.41 38.00
CA SER A 35 45.23 -34.24 38.01
C SER A 35 44.83 -32.80 37.69
N LEU A 36 43.77 -32.65 36.86
CA LEU A 36 43.18 -31.37 36.54
C LEU A 36 41.73 -31.37 37.05
N ARG A 37 41.37 -30.34 37.79
CA ARG A 37 40.01 -30.08 38.21
C ARG A 37 39.34 -29.18 37.22
N ILE A 38 38.29 -29.66 36.54
CA ILE A 38 37.47 -28.90 35.61
C ILE A 38 36.09 -28.68 36.23
N VAL A 39 35.67 -27.43 36.35
CA VAL A 39 34.32 -27.10 36.81
C VAL A 39 33.43 -26.89 35.56
N VAL A 40 32.34 -27.62 35.49
CA VAL A 40 31.33 -27.44 34.45
C VAL A 40 30.56 -26.16 34.75
N GLU A 41 30.87 -25.11 34.04
CA GLU A 41 30.21 -23.83 34.26
C GLU A 41 28.89 -23.72 33.56
N LYS A 42 27.98 -22.90 34.12
CA LYS A 42 26.65 -22.64 33.54
C LYS A 42 26.77 -21.78 32.30
N ALA A 43 26.07 -22.17 31.23
CA ALA A 43 25.95 -21.31 30.04
C ALA A 43 25.34 -19.95 30.40
N PRO A 44 25.76 -18.87 29.73
CA PRO A 44 25.15 -17.55 29.88
C PRO A 44 23.66 -17.59 29.72
N LYS A 45 22.92 -16.70 30.41
CA LYS A 45 21.50 -16.51 30.20
C LYS A 45 21.26 -15.90 28.78
N ASN A 46 20.17 -16.29 28.18
CA ASN A 46 19.76 -15.70 26.91
C ASN A 46 19.62 -14.18 27.04
N PRO A 47 20.03 -13.38 26.03
CA PRO A 47 19.84 -11.96 26.06
C PRO A 47 18.35 -11.62 25.98
N SER A 48 17.93 -10.52 26.62
CA SER A 48 16.65 -9.88 26.39
C SER A 48 16.79 -9.01 25.16
N VAL A 49 15.98 -9.24 24.11
CA VAL A 49 16.08 -8.53 22.84
C VAL A 49 14.81 -7.73 22.60
N LYS A 50 14.93 -6.45 22.23
CA LYS A 50 13.80 -5.61 21.86
C LYS A 50 13.24 -6.04 20.51
N ARG A 51 11.92 -5.79 20.30
CA ARG A 51 11.27 -5.99 19.00
C ARG A 51 12.07 -5.29 17.90
N ILE A 52 12.25 -5.98 16.78
CA ILE A 52 12.91 -5.45 15.58
C ILE A 52 11.90 -5.31 14.43
N THR A 53 12.05 -4.26 13.63
CA THR A 53 11.22 -3.95 12.48
C THR A 53 12.05 -3.82 11.20
N ASN A 54 11.40 -3.83 10.05
CA ASN A 54 12.05 -3.64 8.74
C ASN A 54 12.57 -2.20 8.49
N LYS A 55 12.37 -1.27 9.45
CA LYS A 55 13.00 0.06 9.46
C LYS A 55 14.28 0.11 10.26
N ASP A 56 14.48 -0.84 11.17
CA ASP A 56 15.60 -0.80 12.10
C ASP A 56 16.92 -1.17 11.41
N THR A 57 17.98 -0.53 11.86
CA THR A 57 19.38 -0.75 11.44
C THR A 57 20.26 -1.25 12.59
N ALA A 58 19.64 -1.65 13.70
CA ALA A 58 20.32 -2.23 14.83
C ALA A 58 19.42 -3.17 15.62
N VAL A 59 19.99 -4.22 16.17
CA VAL A 59 19.39 -5.08 17.21
C VAL A 59 19.84 -4.56 18.57
N SER A 60 18.90 -4.36 19.48
CA SER A 60 19.17 -3.82 20.81
C SER A 60 18.51 -4.65 21.91
N GLY A 61 19.08 -4.59 23.11
CA GLY A 61 18.56 -5.36 24.24
C GLY A 61 19.45 -5.24 25.47
N LYS A 62 19.36 -6.25 26.34
CA LYS A 62 20.18 -6.36 27.55
C LYS A 62 20.67 -7.77 27.74
N THR A 63 21.88 -7.90 28.31
CA THR A 63 22.52 -9.13 28.80
C THR A 63 23.45 -8.79 29.95
N ALA A 64 24.39 -9.64 30.32
CA ALA A 64 25.44 -9.30 31.29
C ALA A 64 26.44 -8.30 30.67
N ALA A 65 27.01 -7.44 31.53
CA ALA A 65 28.00 -6.45 31.11
C ALA A 65 29.22 -7.12 30.43
N GLY A 66 29.73 -6.49 29.39
CA GLY A 66 30.89 -6.96 28.65
C GLY A 66 30.65 -8.13 27.68
N TYR A 67 29.51 -8.82 27.74
CA TYR A 67 29.24 -9.98 26.88
C TYR A 67 29.21 -9.59 25.41
N THR A 68 29.75 -10.47 24.57
CA THR A 68 29.67 -10.34 23.10
C THR A 68 28.33 -10.83 22.62
N ILE A 69 27.64 -9.99 21.85
CA ILE A 69 26.36 -10.31 21.18
C ILE A 69 26.63 -10.74 19.75
N LYS A 70 26.09 -11.86 19.36
CA LYS A 70 26.08 -12.32 17.95
C LYS A 70 24.66 -12.25 17.41
N VAL A 71 24.50 -11.60 16.26
CA VAL A 71 23.26 -11.58 15.50
C VAL A 71 23.45 -12.50 14.29
N LYS A 72 22.59 -13.50 14.15
CA LYS A 72 22.66 -14.55 13.15
C LYS A 72 21.43 -14.48 12.24
N ASN A 73 21.57 -14.83 10.97
CA ASN A 73 20.44 -14.97 10.03
C ASN A 73 19.68 -16.30 10.24
N ALA A 74 18.69 -16.58 9.36
CA ALA A 74 17.91 -17.82 9.42
C ALA A 74 18.76 -19.11 9.31
N SER A 75 19.89 -19.05 8.60
CA SER A 75 20.84 -20.17 8.47
C SER A 75 21.87 -20.22 9.60
N LYS A 76 21.65 -19.50 10.70
CA LYS A 76 22.57 -19.41 11.85
C LYS A 76 23.94 -18.80 11.54
N LYS A 77 24.15 -18.23 10.36
CA LYS A 77 25.38 -17.48 10.02
C LYS A 77 25.39 -16.14 10.75
N VAL A 78 26.49 -15.80 11.42
CA VAL A 78 26.68 -14.49 12.07
C VAL A 78 26.72 -13.40 11.00
N ILE A 79 25.84 -12.41 11.12
CA ILE A 79 25.74 -11.26 10.24
C ILE A 79 26.21 -9.96 10.89
N ALA A 80 26.26 -9.92 12.22
CA ALA A 80 26.80 -8.81 13.00
C ALA A 80 27.15 -9.25 14.42
N GLN A 81 28.07 -8.52 15.04
CA GLN A 81 28.41 -8.70 16.45
C GLN A 81 28.73 -7.38 17.14
N GLY A 82 28.67 -7.35 18.45
CA GLY A 82 28.98 -6.20 19.29
C GLY A 82 29.10 -6.59 20.75
N LYS A 83 29.48 -5.67 21.62
CA LYS A 83 29.57 -5.90 23.07
C LYS A 83 28.48 -5.16 23.83
N ALA A 84 28.02 -5.74 24.91
CA ALA A 84 27.20 -5.06 25.92
C ALA A 84 28.09 -4.11 26.75
N ASP A 85 27.54 -2.96 27.08
CA ASP A 85 28.18 -1.95 27.92
C ASP A 85 28.20 -2.37 29.41
N ALA A 86 28.73 -1.50 30.25
CA ALA A 86 28.84 -1.73 31.72
C ALA A 86 27.46 -1.91 32.40
N SER A 87 26.36 -1.41 31.77
CA SER A 87 24.97 -1.62 32.24
C SER A 87 24.33 -2.89 31.70
N GLY A 88 25.07 -3.66 30.88
CA GLY A 88 24.57 -4.81 30.14
C GLY A 88 23.70 -4.46 28.92
N ALA A 89 23.54 -3.17 28.56
CA ALA A 89 22.80 -2.78 27.39
C ALA A 89 23.63 -2.97 26.11
N PHE A 90 22.98 -3.39 25.02
CA PHE A 90 23.65 -3.53 23.72
C PHE A 90 22.85 -2.93 22.58
N LYS A 91 23.58 -2.46 21.54
CA LYS A 91 23.04 -2.01 20.27
C LYS A 91 23.98 -2.42 19.14
N VAL A 92 23.65 -3.53 18.47
CA VAL A 92 24.45 -4.11 17.39
C VAL A 92 23.92 -3.62 16.06
N LYS A 93 24.75 -2.89 15.30
CA LYS A 93 24.38 -2.43 13.94
C LYS A 93 24.21 -3.62 13.01
N ILE A 94 23.16 -3.56 12.18
CA ILE A 94 22.86 -4.52 11.11
C ILE A 94 22.38 -3.77 9.87
N ASN A 95 22.45 -4.39 8.72
CA ASN A 95 21.73 -3.90 7.54
C ASN A 95 20.22 -4.06 7.76
N LYS A 96 19.40 -3.20 7.12
CA LYS A 96 17.95 -3.36 7.13
C LYS A 96 17.58 -4.77 6.69
N GLN A 97 16.69 -5.38 7.43
CA GLN A 97 16.18 -6.72 7.14
C GLN A 97 14.82 -6.61 6.45
N LYS A 98 14.53 -7.59 5.59
CA LYS A 98 13.18 -7.71 5.00
C LYS A 98 12.17 -8.06 6.09
N GLU A 99 10.93 -7.65 5.89
CA GLU A 99 9.81 -8.07 6.72
C GLU A 99 9.75 -9.60 6.83
N TYR A 100 9.37 -10.10 7.99
CA TYR A 100 9.28 -11.53 8.32
C TYR A 100 10.61 -12.30 8.28
N ALA A 101 11.75 -11.65 8.03
CA ALA A 101 13.05 -12.28 8.15
C ALA A 101 13.26 -12.80 9.59
N VAL A 102 13.86 -13.97 9.70
CA VAL A 102 14.19 -14.57 11.00
C VAL A 102 15.62 -14.25 11.36
N LEU A 103 15.82 -13.73 12.56
CA LEU A 103 17.11 -13.50 13.18
C LEU A 103 17.21 -14.33 14.46
N TYR A 104 18.43 -14.67 14.83
CA TYR A 104 18.76 -15.29 16.10
C TYR A 104 19.79 -14.44 16.81
N VAL A 105 19.63 -14.25 18.10
CA VAL A 105 20.53 -13.44 18.93
C VAL A 105 21.01 -14.27 20.09
N SER A 106 22.31 -14.34 20.27
CA SER A 106 22.96 -15.00 21.39
C SER A 106 23.96 -14.08 22.07
N ALA A 107 24.30 -14.38 23.30
CA ALA A 107 25.32 -13.69 24.08
C ALA A 107 26.43 -14.68 24.47
N SER A 108 27.69 -14.28 24.41
CA SER A 108 28.80 -15.08 24.86
C SER A 108 29.68 -14.33 25.85
N ALA A 109 30.09 -15.04 26.89
CA ALA A 109 31.13 -14.58 27.82
C ALA A 109 32.53 -14.64 27.15
N ASP A 110 33.52 -14.01 27.74
CA ASP A 110 34.90 -13.97 27.19
C ASP A 110 35.56 -15.35 27.08
N ASP A 111 35.06 -16.32 27.84
CA ASP A 111 35.51 -17.72 27.82
C ASP A 111 34.87 -18.56 26.69
N HIS A 112 34.24 -17.94 25.73
CA HIS A 112 33.61 -18.55 24.54
C HIS A 112 32.33 -19.36 24.84
N ARG A 113 31.85 -19.37 26.09
CA ARG A 113 30.53 -19.95 26.38
C ARG A 113 29.44 -19.10 25.78
N GLU A 114 28.57 -19.72 25.02
CA GLU A 114 27.48 -19.05 24.30
C GLU A 114 26.11 -19.42 24.92
N SER A 115 25.23 -18.45 25.04
CA SER A 115 23.82 -18.67 25.42
C SER A 115 23.06 -19.42 24.35
N GLY A 116 21.87 -19.88 24.66
CA GLY A 116 20.90 -20.24 23.62
C GLY A 116 20.55 -19.06 22.71
N ASP A 117 20.06 -19.37 21.53
CA ASP A 117 19.59 -18.37 20.56
C ASP A 117 18.18 -17.85 20.89
N VAL A 118 18.03 -16.56 20.96
CA VAL A 118 16.71 -15.89 20.98
C VAL A 118 16.25 -15.68 19.55
N LYS A 119 15.16 -16.37 19.14
CA LYS A 119 14.55 -16.22 17.82
C LYS A 119 13.76 -14.93 17.75
N MET A 120 14.02 -14.11 16.74
CA MET A 120 13.32 -12.87 16.43
C MET A 120 12.72 -12.95 15.02
N THR A 121 11.54 -12.40 14.84
CA THR A 121 10.96 -12.18 13.51
C THR A 121 10.86 -10.68 13.27
N VAL A 122 11.41 -10.22 12.14
CA VAL A 122 11.38 -8.81 11.74
C VAL A 122 9.95 -8.41 11.42
N ALA A 123 9.42 -7.48 12.20
CA ALA A 123 8.05 -6.99 12.01
C ALA A 123 7.99 -6.01 10.84
N ASP A 124 6.94 -6.12 10.06
CA ASP A 124 6.62 -5.14 9.02
C ASP A 124 5.91 -3.93 9.63
N VAL A 125 6.47 -2.74 9.40
CA VAL A 125 5.90 -1.44 9.81
C VAL A 125 5.94 -0.43 8.67
N ILE A 126 6.16 -0.89 7.43
CA ILE A 126 6.20 -0.03 6.24
C ILE A 126 4.87 -0.12 5.51
N PRO A 127 4.07 0.95 5.51
CA PRO A 127 2.81 0.95 4.78
C PRO A 127 3.01 0.79 3.27
N PRO A 128 2.04 0.24 2.56
CA PRO A 128 2.00 0.29 1.10
C PRO A 128 2.06 1.73 0.58
N GLY A 129 2.54 1.91 -0.63
CA GLY A 129 2.38 3.17 -1.36
C GLY A 129 0.90 3.52 -1.55
N ALA A 130 0.58 4.82 -1.71
CA ALA A 130 -0.78 5.22 -2.05
C ALA A 130 -1.25 4.52 -3.34
N PRO A 131 -2.47 3.95 -3.38
CA PRO A 131 -2.97 3.24 -4.56
C PRO A 131 -3.00 4.13 -5.80
N LYS A 132 -2.66 3.57 -6.95
CA LYS A 132 -3.02 4.14 -8.24
C LYS A 132 -4.50 3.82 -8.49
N VAL A 133 -5.26 4.82 -8.94
CA VAL A 133 -6.71 4.68 -9.21
C VAL A 133 -6.95 5.18 -10.62
N ASP A 134 -7.61 4.37 -11.44
CA ASP A 134 -8.02 4.76 -12.78
C ASP A 134 -9.16 5.80 -12.72
N PRO A 135 -9.36 6.60 -13.77
CA PRO A 135 -10.44 7.59 -13.81
C PRO A 135 -11.81 6.96 -13.54
N VAL A 136 -12.56 7.55 -12.63
CA VAL A 136 -13.93 7.12 -12.27
C VAL A 136 -14.91 8.17 -12.75
N SER A 137 -16.03 7.75 -13.33
CA SER A 137 -17.10 8.62 -13.77
C SER A 137 -18.43 8.28 -13.09
N ASP A 138 -19.42 9.14 -13.26
CA ASP A 138 -20.80 8.95 -12.80
C ASP A 138 -21.49 7.73 -13.42
N LYS A 139 -20.93 7.17 -14.49
CA LYS A 139 -21.38 5.92 -15.12
C LYS A 139 -20.64 4.69 -14.63
N SER A 140 -19.54 4.85 -13.91
CA SER A 140 -18.71 3.75 -13.44
C SER A 140 -19.42 2.95 -12.36
N THR A 141 -19.40 1.62 -12.50
CA THR A 141 -19.85 0.64 -11.49
C THR A 141 -18.69 -0.14 -10.87
N VAL A 142 -17.47 0.21 -11.28
CA VAL A 142 -16.23 -0.44 -10.83
C VAL A 142 -15.14 0.61 -10.70
N ILE A 143 -14.30 0.46 -9.67
CA ILE A 143 -13.03 1.17 -9.53
C ILE A 143 -11.91 0.17 -9.83
N HIS A 144 -11.05 0.50 -10.77
CA HIS A 144 -9.83 -0.24 -11.08
C HIS A 144 -8.60 0.53 -10.62
N GLY A 145 -7.51 -0.19 -10.42
CA GLY A 145 -6.22 0.43 -10.11
C GLY A 145 -5.15 -0.58 -9.71
N LYS A 146 -4.04 -0.05 -9.21
CA LYS A 146 -2.90 -0.84 -8.74
C LYS A 146 -2.40 -0.36 -7.39
N THR A 147 -1.96 -1.31 -6.58
CA THR A 147 -1.32 -1.08 -5.28
C THR A 147 -0.30 -2.21 -5.02
N GLU A 148 0.12 -2.39 -3.79
CA GLU A 148 0.95 -3.52 -3.40
C GLU A 148 0.21 -4.85 -3.61
N ALA A 149 0.97 -5.88 -4.02
CA ALA A 149 0.42 -7.22 -4.25
C ALA A 149 -0.25 -7.77 -2.98
N ASN A 150 -1.43 -8.35 -3.16
CA ASN A 150 -2.23 -8.94 -2.08
C ASN A 150 -2.70 -7.97 -0.98
N ALA A 151 -2.50 -6.66 -1.12
CA ALA A 151 -3.00 -5.67 -0.18
C ALA A 151 -4.54 -5.62 -0.17
N GLN A 152 -5.12 -5.38 0.98
CA GLN A 152 -6.55 -5.08 1.11
C GLN A 152 -6.80 -3.64 0.66
N VAL A 153 -7.80 -3.43 -0.20
CA VAL A 153 -8.14 -2.10 -0.74
C VAL A 153 -9.53 -1.71 -0.30
N SER A 154 -9.70 -0.47 0.14
CA SER A 154 -11.01 0.08 0.47
C SER A 154 -11.23 1.44 -0.18
N ALA A 155 -12.45 1.66 -0.68
CA ALA A 155 -12.91 2.91 -1.24
C ALA A 155 -13.97 3.52 -0.32
N LYS A 156 -13.83 4.82 -0.01
CA LYS A 156 -14.71 5.56 0.90
C LYS A 156 -15.20 6.85 0.28
N VAL A 157 -16.45 7.22 0.58
CA VAL A 157 -17.04 8.54 0.31
C VAL A 157 -17.45 9.15 1.63
N LYS A 158 -16.97 10.37 1.93
CA LYS A 158 -17.24 11.05 3.22
C LYS A 158 -17.01 10.15 4.44
N GLY A 159 -15.93 9.35 4.43
CA GLY A 159 -15.57 8.43 5.51
C GLY A 159 -16.30 7.08 5.50
N LYS A 160 -17.45 6.94 4.82
CA LYS A 160 -18.20 5.68 4.71
C LYS A 160 -17.59 4.78 3.63
N THR A 161 -17.33 3.53 3.94
CA THR A 161 -16.86 2.53 2.96
C THR A 161 -17.97 2.21 1.98
N ILE A 162 -17.68 2.38 0.67
CA ILE A 162 -18.59 2.05 -0.43
C ILE A 162 -18.19 0.76 -1.15
N ALA A 163 -16.94 0.35 -1.04
CA ALA A 163 -16.46 -0.94 -1.54
C ALA A 163 -15.13 -1.32 -0.86
N ALA A 164 -14.89 -2.61 -0.77
CA ALA A 164 -13.62 -3.18 -0.32
C ALA A 164 -13.32 -4.46 -1.13
N GLY A 165 -12.02 -4.80 -1.22
CA GLY A 165 -11.55 -5.97 -1.93
C GLY A 165 -10.06 -6.20 -1.69
N LYS A 166 -9.47 -7.09 -2.45
CA LYS A 166 -8.05 -7.43 -2.35
C LYS A 166 -7.38 -7.29 -3.73
N ALA A 167 -6.18 -6.75 -3.76
CA ALA A 167 -5.34 -6.75 -4.95
C ALA A 167 -4.84 -8.18 -5.23
N ASN A 168 -4.66 -8.52 -6.49
CA ASN A 168 -4.07 -9.79 -6.91
C ASN A 168 -2.54 -9.81 -6.69
N GLY A 169 -1.89 -10.92 -7.05
CA GLY A 169 -0.43 -11.08 -6.95
C GLY A 169 0.38 -10.11 -7.83
N LYS A 170 -0.26 -9.41 -8.80
CA LYS A 170 0.33 -8.33 -9.62
C LYS A 170 0.00 -6.94 -9.10
N GLY A 171 -0.67 -6.86 -7.95
CA GLY A 171 -1.11 -5.61 -7.32
C GLY A 171 -2.34 -4.96 -7.97
N GLU A 172 -3.01 -5.61 -8.92
CA GLU A 172 -4.21 -5.09 -9.57
C GLU A 172 -5.45 -5.34 -8.72
N TYR A 173 -6.33 -4.34 -8.63
CA TYR A 173 -7.59 -4.48 -7.90
C TYR A 173 -8.78 -4.01 -8.71
N LYS A 174 -9.94 -4.59 -8.38
CA LYS A 174 -11.26 -4.26 -8.92
C LYS A 174 -12.26 -4.19 -7.77
N LEU A 175 -12.89 -3.01 -7.58
CA LEU A 175 -13.89 -2.80 -6.54
C LEU A 175 -15.23 -2.48 -7.21
N ASN A 176 -16.24 -3.31 -6.99
CA ASN A 176 -17.60 -3.03 -7.45
C ASN A 176 -18.22 -1.94 -6.58
N ILE A 177 -18.81 -0.92 -7.19
CA ILE A 177 -19.46 0.22 -6.52
C ILE A 177 -20.84 0.49 -7.13
N SER A 178 -21.72 1.07 -6.35
CA SER A 178 -22.87 1.78 -6.91
C SER A 178 -22.41 3.06 -7.61
N ARG A 179 -23.12 3.48 -8.67
CA ARG A 179 -22.83 4.74 -9.37
C ARG A 179 -22.77 5.90 -8.38
N GLN A 180 -21.77 6.75 -8.53
CA GLN A 180 -21.57 7.93 -7.71
C GLN A 180 -21.89 9.19 -8.53
N LYS A 181 -22.43 10.23 -7.90
CA LYS A 181 -22.70 11.52 -8.57
C LYS A 181 -21.39 12.15 -9.02
N ALA A 182 -21.40 12.80 -10.17
CA ALA A 182 -20.30 13.65 -10.64
C ALA A 182 -19.89 14.65 -9.56
N GLY A 183 -18.57 14.88 -9.42
CA GLY A 183 -17.99 15.72 -8.37
C GLY A 183 -17.83 15.04 -7.00
N THR A 184 -18.36 13.82 -6.80
CA THR A 184 -18.11 13.05 -5.58
C THR A 184 -16.61 12.72 -5.47
N VAL A 185 -16.03 12.96 -4.30
CA VAL A 185 -14.64 12.55 -4.02
C VAL A 185 -14.64 11.17 -3.36
N ILE A 186 -13.98 10.22 -4.01
CA ILE A 186 -13.74 8.87 -3.51
C ILE A 186 -12.31 8.81 -2.98
N SER A 187 -12.13 8.35 -1.75
CA SER A 187 -10.84 8.14 -1.10
C SER A 187 -10.51 6.65 -1.11
N VAL A 188 -9.40 6.25 -1.73
CA VAL A 188 -8.96 4.86 -1.82
C VAL A 188 -7.69 4.66 -0.99
N THR A 189 -7.69 3.63 -0.15
CA THR A 189 -6.55 3.24 0.69
C THR A 189 -6.23 1.77 0.49
N ALA A 190 -4.96 1.41 0.67
CA ALA A 190 -4.50 0.03 0.71
C ALA A 190 -3.98 -0.31 2.11
N LYS A 191 -4.09 -1.58 2.50
CA LYS A 191 -3.59 -2.11 3.76
C LYS A 191 -2.83 -3.41 3.48
N ASP A 192 -1.58 -3.51 3.93
CA ASP A 192 -0.77 -4.70 3.75
C ASP A 192 -1.19 -5.86 4.67
N LYS A 193 -0.46 -6.97 4.58
CA LYS A 193 -0.68 -8.16 5.42
C LYS A 193 -0.41 -7.90 6.91
N ALA A 194 0.51 -6.99 7.23
CA ALA A 194 0.87 -6.62 8.60
C ALA A 194 -0.13 -5.66 9.24
N GLY A 195 -1.02 -5.08 8.43
CA GLY A 195 -2.03 -4.13 8.89
C GLY A 195 -1.63 -2.66 8.71
N ASN A 196 -0.47 -2.36 8.09
CA ASN A 196 -0.08 -0.98 7.84
C ASN A 196 -0.92 -0.38 6.71
N ALA A 197 -1.47 0.81 6.93
CA ALA A 197 -2.34 1.48 5.97
C ALA A 197 -1.59 2.54 5.17
N SER A 198 -1.82 2.56 3.86
CA SER A 198 -1.28 3.58 2.95
C SER A 198 -1.86 4.96 3.21
N LYS A 199 -1.19 5.98 2.66
CA LYS A 199 -1.86 7.26 2.42
C LYS A 199 -3.04 7.06 1.47
N ALA A 200 -4.10 7.85 1.66
CA ALA A 200 -5.28 7.81 0.80
C ALA A 200 -4.99 8.45 -0.55
N LYS A 201 -5.49 7.87 -1.63
CA LYS A 201 -5.60 8.48 -2.95
C LYS A 201 -7.03 8.97 -3.16
N ALA A 202 -7.19 10.28 -3.29
CA ALA A 202 -8.47 10.87 -3.68
C ALA A 202 -8.63 10.85 -5.21
N VAL A 203 -9.83 10.52 -5.67
CA VAL A 203 -10.26 10.62 -7.07
C VAL A 203 -11.64 11.28 -7.12
N THR A 204 -11.80 12.29 -7.99
CA THR A 204 -13.09 12.96 -8.21
C THR A 204 -13.83 12.26 -9.33
N VAL A 205 -15.09 11.92 -9.10
CA VAL A 205 -15.98 11.30 -10.09
C VAL A 205 -16.23 12.30 -11.21
N LEU A 206 -15.86 11.91 -12.43
CA LEU A 206 -16.03 12.70 -13.64
C LEU A 206 -17.50 12.68 -14.10
N ASP A 207 -17.99 13.79 -14.61
CA ASP A 207 -19.25 13.84 -15.30
C ASP A 207 -19.10 13.31 -16.74
N LYS A 208 -19.82 12.25 -17.06
CA LYS A 208 -19.92 11.62 -18.40
C LYS A 208 -21.39 11.47 -18.82
N THR A 209 -22.31 12.12 -18.11
CA THR A 209 -23.72 12.10 -18.42
C THR A 209 -24.09 13.31 -19.25
N PRO A 210 -24.46 13.14 -20.55
CA PRO A 210 -24.91 14.24 -21.37
C PRO A 210 -26.19 14.90 -20.83
N PRO A 211 -26.35 16.20 -20.98
CA PRO A 211 -27.60 16.86 -20.62
C PRO A 211 -28.78 16.34 -21.44
N PRO A 212 -30.00 16.47 -20.94
CA PRO A 212 -31.21 16.19 -21.74
C PRO A 212 -31.25 17.00 -23.05
N ALA A 213 -31.88 16.43 -24.08
CA ALA A 213 -32.09 17.16 -25.33
C ALA A 213 -32.89 18.45 -25.08
N PRO A 214 -32.50 19.59 -25.66
CA PRO A 214 -33.20 20.85 -25.46
C PRO A 214 -34.69 20.78 -25.86
N LYS A 215 -35.57 21.35 -25.04
CA LYS A 215 -36.98 21.60 -25.44
C LYS A 215 -37.02 22.90 -26.27
N VAL A 216 -37.31 22.80 -27.55
CA VAL A 216 -37.26 23.94 -28.48
C VAL A 216 -38.68 24.41 -28.82
N ASN A 217 -38.91 25.72 -28.76
CA ASN A 217 -40.17 26.34 -29.17
C ASN A 217 -40.31 26.30 -30.69
N THR A 218 -41.54 26.45 -31.18
CA THR A 218 -41.82 26.55 -32.62
C THR A 218 -40.98 27.65 -33.29
N VAL A 219 -40.38 27.32 -34.43
CA VAL A 219 -39.59 28.23 -35.26
C VAL A 219 -40.31 28.37 -36.60
N THR A 220 -40.49 29.62 -37.07
CA THR A 220 -41.09 29.93 -38.37
C THR A 220 -40.06 30.55 -39.32
N ASN A 221 -40.40 30.66 -40.61
CA ASN A 221 -39.54 31.30 -41.61
C ASN A 221 -39.34 32.82 -41.37
N LYS A 222 -40.13 33.44 -40.47
CA LYS A 222 -39.92 34.82 -40.00
C LYS A 222 -39.06 34.93 -38.77
N SER A 223 -38.79 33.80 -38.09
CA SER A 223 -38.01 33.77 -36.80
C SER A 223 -36.54 34.16 -37.01
N THR A 224 -36.05 35.07 -36.16
CA THR A 224 -34.65 35.51 -36.12
C THR A 224 -33.90 34.95 -34.89
N ALA A 225 -34.55 34.10 -34.09
CA ALA A 225 -33.96 33.39 -32.97
C ALA A 225 -34.64 32.05 -32.73
N VAL A 226 -33.87 31.08 -32.22
CA VAL A 226 -34.36 29.80 -31.68
C VAL A 226 -34.42 29.93 -30.18
N LYS A 227 -35.60 29.77 -29.62
CA LYS A 227 -35.83 29.86 -28.15
C LYS A 227 -36.28 28.53 -27.60
N GLY A 228 -36.03 28.31 -26.29
CA GLY A 228 -36.43 27.08 -25.63
C GLY A 228 -35.86 26.92 -24.22
N LYS A 229 -35.88 25.67 -23.74
CA LYS A 229 -35.28 25.29 -22.45
C LYS A 229 -34.28 24.15 -22.62
N ALA A 230 -33.20 24.22 -21.90
CA ALA A 230 -32.15 23.19 -21.79
C ALA A 230 -31.65 23.11 -20.37
N GLU A 231 -30.63 22.34 -20.13
CA GLU A 231 -29.95 22.34 -18.84
C GLU A 231 -29.39 23.73 -18.51
N ALA A 232 -29.49 24.12 -17.25
CA ALA A 232 -29.00 25.43 -16.80
C ALA A 232 -27.51 25.62 -17.14
N ASN A 233 -27.17 26.78 -17.67
CA ASN A 233 -25.83 27.16 -18.11
C ASN A 233 -25.22 26.31 -19.26
N ALA A 234 -25.97 25.40 -19.89
CA ALA A 234 -25.47 24.63 -21.01
C ALA A 234 -25.20 25.53 -22.24
N ALA A 235 -24.17 25.21 -23.00
CA ALA A 235 -23.89 25.84 -24.28
C ALA A 235 -24.83 25.26 -25.34
N ILE A 236 -25.55 26.13 -26.07
CA ILE A 236 -26.53 25.75 -27.07
C ILE A 236 -25.94 25.94 -28.46
N THR A 237 -26.13 24.94 -29.33
CA THR A 237 -25.74 25.02 -30.73
C THR A 237 -26.96 24.71 -31.62
N VAL A 238 -27.23 25.59 -32.57
CA VAL A 238 -28.28 25.42 -33.58
C VAL A 238 -27.63 25.15 -34.94
N LYS A 239 -28.00 24.06 -35.59
CA LYS A 239 -27.51 23.69 -36.94
C LYS A 239 -28.62 23.43 -37.92
N ALA A 240 -28.36 23.68 -39.22
CA ALA A 240 -29.12 23.13 -40.32
C ALA A 240 -28.20 22.25 -41.16
N GLY A 241 -28.46 20.95 -41.18
CA GLY A 241 -27.49 19.98 -41.69
C GLY A 241 -26.13 20.09 -41.01
N LYS A 242 -25.07 20.27 -41.77
CA LYS A 242 -23.70 20.45 -41.23
C LYS A 242 -23.38 21.89 -40.80
N LYS A 243 -24.21 22.88 -41.26
CA LYS A 243 -23.95 24.32 -41.03
C LYS A 243 -24.43 24.75 -39.65
N THR A 244 -23.57 25.36 -38.86
CA THR A 244 -23.94 26.04 -37.62
C THR A 244 -24.58 27.39 -37.95
N LEU A 245 -25.81 27.60 -37.49
CA LEU A 245 -26.58 28.81 -37.68
C LEU A 245 -26.39 29.82 -36.57
N GLY A 246 -26.12 29.33 -35.35
CA GLY A 246 -25.87 30.15 -34.17
C GLY A 246 -25.53 29.34 -32.94
N THR A 247 -24.92 30.00 -31.98
CA THR A 247 -24.58 29.46 -30.67
C THR A 247 -25.06 30.43 -29.58
N GLY A 248 -25.27 29.91 -28.39
CA GLY A 248 -25.68 30.69 -27.23
C GLY A 248 -25.49 29.90 -25.93
N LYS A 249 -26.04 30.40 -24.85
CA LYS A 249 -25.97 29.74 -23.53
C LYS A 249 -27.35 29.81 -22.87
N ALA A 250 -27.76 28.74 -22.23
CA ALA A 250 -28.94 28.74 -21.38
C ALA A 250 -28.63 29.53 -20.09
N ASP A 251 -29.59 30.23 -19.57
CA ASP A 251 -29.48 30.94 -18.28
C ASP A 251 -29.52 29.97 -17.09
N LYS A 252 -29.48 30.51 -15.88
CA LYS A 252 -29.56 29.73 -14.62
C LYS A 252 -30.88 28.97 -14.44
N LYS A 253 -31.96 29.39 -15.18
CA LYS A 253 -33.27 28.75 -15.18
C LYS A 253 -33.43 27.79 -16.38
N GLY A 254 -32.38 27.64 -17.19
CA GLY A 254 -32.34 26.79 -18.37
C GLY A 254 -32.97 27.42 -19.63
N ALA A 255 -33.45 28.67 -19.59
CA ALA A 255 -34.01 29.33 -20.76
C ALA A 255 -32.89 29.78 -21.74
N PHE A 256 -33.09 29.62 -23.03
CA PHE A 256 -32.13 30.08 -24.03
C PHE A 256 -32.81 30.82 -25.19
N SER A 257 -32.06 31.73 -25.83
CA SER A 257 -32.42 32.42 -27.08
C SER A 257 -31.18 32.55 -27.95
N VAL A 258 -31.12 31.81 -29.04
CA VAL A 258 -29.98 31.79 -29.96
C VAL A 258 -30.37 32.55 -31.23
N LYS A 259 -29.70 33.67 -31.52
CA LYS A 259 -29.92 34.44 -32.78
C LYS A 259 -29.51 33.59 -33.97
N ILE A 260 -30.35 33.59 -35.02
CA ILE A 260 -30.09 32.92 -36.30
C ILE A 260 -30.56 33.82 -37.44
N LYS A 261 -30.02 33.63 -38.63
CA LYS A 261 -30.64 34.20 -39.85
C LYS A 261 -31.95 33.48 -40.15
N LYS A 262 -32.94 34.18 -40.76
CA LYS A 262 -34.18 33.55 -41.17
C LYS A 262 -33.92 32.33 -42.05
N GLN A 263 -34.66 31.26 -41.81
CA GLN A 263 -34.53 29.98 -42.52
C GLN A 263 -35.78 29.74 -43.42
N LYS A 264 -35.59 29.06 -44.54
CA LYS A 264 -36.69 28.63 -45.36
C LYS A 264 -37.65 27.69 -44.65
N ALA A 265 -38.96 27.78 -44.95
CA ALA A 265 -39.91 26.78 -44.44
C ALA A 265 -39.45 25.36 -44.81
N ASN A 266 -39.76 24.38 -43.97
CA ASN A 266 -39.34 22.98 -44.07
C ASN A 266 -37.83 22.72 -43.79
N THR A 267 -36.99 23.74 -43.57
CA THR A 267 -35.61 23.52 -43.11
C THR A 267 -35.62 22.76 -41.78
N VAL A 268 -34.86 21.68 -41.70
CA VAL A 268 -34.70 20.91 -40.45
C VAL A 268 -33.58 21.52 -39.61
N LEU A 269 -33.95 22.00 -38.45
CA LEU A 269 -33.00 22.48 -37.45
C LEU A 269 -32.65 21.37 -36.43
N ALA A 270 -31.41 21.28 -36.04
CA ALA A 270 -30.92 20.43 -34.98
C ALA A 270 -30.33 21.30 -33.84
N VAL A 271 -30.88 21.17 -32.65
CA VAL A 271 -30.46 21.95 -31.49
C VAL A 271 -29.85 20.99 -30.44
N THR A 272 -28.63 21.27 -30.04
CA THR A 272 -27.91 20.49 -29.00
C THR A 272 -27.54 21.38 -27.82
N ALA A 273 -27.46 20.79 -26.67
CA ALA A 273 -26.91 21.39 -25.44
C ALA A 273 -25.61 20.69 -25.07
N LYS A 274 -24.63 21.45 -24.60
CA LYS A 274 -23.36 20.95 -24.09
C LYS A 274 -23.18 21.44 -22.66
N ASP A 275 -22.97 20.53 -21.73
CA ASP A 275 -22.75 20.84 -20.28
C ASP A 275 -21.36 21.42 -20.03
N LYS A 276 -21.10 21.75 -18.75
CA LYS A 276 -19.81 22.27 -18.30
C LYS A 276 -18.67 21.23 -18.39
N ALA A 277 -19.00 19.94 -18.31
CA ALA A 277 -18.04 18.85 -18.42
C ALA A 277 -17.67 18.52 -19.88
N GLY A 278 -18.39 19.08 -20.82
CA GLY A 278 -18.15 18.87 -22.25
C GLY A 278 -19.01 17.77 -22.87
N ASN A 279 -19.97 17.18 -22.15
CA ASN A 279 -20.87 16.18 -22.69
C ASN A 279 -21.95 16.87 -23.53
N THR A 280 -22.27 16.30 -24.68
CA THR A 280 -23.24 16.87 -25.61
C THR A 280 -24.53 16.04 -25.65
N SER A 281 -25.69 16.70 -25.57
CA SER A 281 -26.99 16.06 -25.61
C SER A 281 -27.29 15.40 -26.96
N LYS A 282 -28.32 14.55 -27.00
CA LYS A 282 -29.00 14.23 -28.25
C LYS A 282 -29.56 15.52 -28.84
N ALA A 283 -29.60 15.60 -30.17
CA ALA A 283 -30.17 16.76 -30.88
C ALA A 283 -31.70 16.75 -30.83
N SER A 284 -32.31 17.87 -30.48
CA SER A 284 -33.71 18.13 -30.74
C SER A 284 -33.87 18.61 -32.21
N LYS A 285 -34.58 17.83 -33.00
CA LYS A 285 -34.84 18.14 -34.40
C LYS A 285 -36.24 18.73 -34.57
N LEU A 286 -36.37 19.83 -35.33
CA LEU A 286 -37.65 20.48 -35.66
C LEU A 286 -37.62 21.04 -37.08
N LYS A 287 -38.76 21.07 -37.74
CA LYS A 287 -38.93 21.73 -39.06
C LYS A 287 -39.36 23.17 -38.85
N VAL A 288 -38.77 24.11 -39.62
CA VAL A 288 -39.18 25.48 -39.67
C VAL A 288 -40.57 25.56 -40.34
N LYS A 289 -41.56 26.11 -39.64
CA LYS A 289 -42.94 26.28 -40.18
C LYS A 289 -43.04 27.50 -41.02
N LYS A 290 -44.03 27.51 -42.00
CA LYS A 290 -44.47 28.72 -42.69
C LYS A 290 -45.21 29.60 -41.68
N ALA A 291 -44.82 30.87 -41.55
CA ALA A 291 -45.59 31.81 -40.73
C ALA A 291 -46.96 32.07 -41.40
N LYS A 292 -47.94 32.09 -40.53
CA LYS A 292 -49.26 32.62 -40.99
C LYS A 292 -49.17 34.08 -41.31
#